data_034f59102a5c98fb0c8e0f9c19e8b9f4
#
_entry.id   034f59102a5c98fb0c8e0f9c19e8b9f4
#
_cell.length_a   1.000
_cell.length_b   1.000
_cell.length_c   1.000
_cell.angle_alpha   90.00
_cell.angle_beta   90.00
_cell.angle_gamma   90.00
#
_symmetry.space_group_name_H-M   'P 1'
#
loop_
_entity.id
_entity.type
_entity.pdbx_description
1 polymer ?
#
loop_
_entity_poly.entity_id
_entity_poly.type
_entity_poly.pdbx_seq_one_letter_code
_entity_poly.pdbx_strand_id
1 'polypeptide(L)'
;GQAVISNVLEVGQDGLLVDFPSSEGGSKSQTSGLVASIKRYPAESIINWQEKIINSVLVTTQVCLAEEVEKIGADGFTVDDFTYTRVLLLNDDGDYIQRLYDEHDELLVDENGKSDIHIKKSDGSNWKEILFVPVGAENNDLTPDKPPLYDVAEINIGHYRNSADFEESSFLVGQPTPVFAGLTESWVGSMMKGGIQIGSRSGVLLPENASASLLQANPNQMPSAGMDRKEEQLVKIGAKIISDRGGVETAEASKIKFAGQNSKLGLIIINTELAFQKCFEWMMGFQGSDGENIFNINKQFYEATVNPQLLVAQMQLLDRKVIAKS
;
A
#
# COMPACT_ATOMS: atom_id res chain seq x y z
N GLY A 1 8.85 10.34 0.17
CA GLY A 1 7.60 10.71 0.87
C GLY A 1 6.40 9.93 0.35
N GLN A 2 6.07 10.06 -0.94
CA GLN A 2 4.86 9.43 -1.50
C GLN A 2 4.83 7.89 -1.31
N ALA A 3 5.90 7.19 -1.62
CA ALA A 3 5.98 5.73 -1.46
C ALA A 3 5.82 5.29 0.01
N VAL A 4 6.34 6.07 0.97
CA VAL A 4 6.17 5.84 2.40
C VAL A 4 4.70 5.96 2.79
N ILE A 5 4.04 7.05 2.38
CA ILE A 5 2.61 7.28 2.68
C ILE A 5 1.75 6.16 2.10
N SER A 6 2.01 5.72 0.86
CA SER A 6 1.29 4.61 0.22
C SER A 6 1.42 3.32 1.03
N ASN A 7 2.65 2.97 1.42
CA ASN A 7 2.91 1.75 2.20
C ASN A 7 2.25 1.79 3.60
N VAL A 8 2.34 2.93 4.28
CA VAL A 8 1.68 3.09 5.58
C VAL A 8 0.15 2.98 5.46
N LEU A 9 -0.45 3.46 4.38
CA LEU A 9 -1.88 3.27 4.13
C LEU A 9 -2.25 1.80 3.91
N GLU A 10 -1.40 1.05 3.22
CA GLU A 10 -1.65 -0.33 2.80
C GLU A 10 -1.29 -1.35 3.87
N VAL A 11 -0.16 -1.14 4.58
CA VAL A 11 0.43 -2.13 5.51
C VAL A 11 0.47 -1.63 6.95
N GLY A 12 0.35 -0.31 7.19
CA GLY A 12 0.33 0.30 8.52
C GLY A 12 1.69 0.80 9.01
N GLN A 13 2.79 0.42 8.37
CA GLN A 13 4.15 0.78 8.77
C GLN A 13 5.08 0.89 7.57
N ASP A 14 6.12 1.72 7.72
CA ASP A 14 7.28 1.84 6.83
C ASP A 14 8.49 2.23 7.69
N GLY A 15 9.72 2.20 7.14
CA GLY A 15 10.93 2.58 7.84
C GLY A 15 11.89 3.37 6.99
N LEU A 16 12.62 4.27 7.62
CA LEU A 16 13.65 5.10 6.98
C LEU A 16 14.98 4.92 7.73
N LEU A 17 16.00 4.47 7.03
CA LEU A 17 17.38 4.39 7.52
C LEU A 17 18.22 5.49 6.89
N VAL A 18 18.93 6.25 7.70
CA VAL A 18 19.99 7.13 7.19
C VAL A 18 21.30 6.35 7.17
N ASP A 19 21.79 6.12 5.96
CA ASP A 19 23.03 5.41 5.71
C ASP A 19 24.07 6.33 5.13
N PHE A 20 25.31 6.11 5.53
CA PHE A 20 26.47 6.87 5.05
C PHE A 20 27.52 5.88 4.56
N PRO A 21 28.10 6.06 3.36
CA PRO A 21 29.14 5.17 2.87
C PRO A 21 30.30 5.12 3.85
N SER A 22 30.67 3.91 4.28
CA SER A 22 31.82 3.71 5.18
C SER A 22 33.09 4.13 4.44
N SER A 23 33.80 5.13 4.98
CA SER A 23 35.14 5.49 4.52
C SER A 23 36.15 5.03 5.57
N GLU A 24 36.76 3.89 5.38
CA GLU A 24 37.88 3.47 6.21
C GLU A 24 39.03 4.46 6.05
N GLY A 25 39.26 5.28 7.06
CA GLY A 25 40.49 6.06 7.24
C GLY A 25 40.76 7.16 6.20
N GLY A 26 39.79 7.55 5.39
CA GLY A 26 39.99 8.56 4.35
C GLY A 26 40.24 9.96 4.92
N SER A 27 41.16 10.71 4.31
CA SER A 27 41.33 12.14 4.58
C SER A 27 40.08 12.93 4.19
N LYS A 28 39.84 14.12 4.76
CA LYS A 28 38.72 15.00 4.42
C LYS A 28 38.53 15.19 2.90
N SER A 29 39.60 15.10 2.11
CA SER A 29 39.50 15.20 0.65
C SER A 29 38.96 13.95 -0.02
N GLN A 30 39.09 12.78 0.57
CA GLN A 30 38.55 11.51 0.05
C GLN A 30 37.05 11.33 0.43
N THR A 31 36.63 11.94 1.54
CA THR A 31 35.23 11.90 2.00
C THR A 31 34.38 13.06 1.47
N SER A 32 35.00 14.07 0.84
CA SER A 32 34.30 15.30 0.38
C SER A 32 33.22 15.07 -0.70
N GLY A 33 33.18 13.89 -1.31
CA GLY A 33 32.15 13.50 -2.28
C GLY A 33 31.11 12.51 -1.75
N LEU A 34 31.24 12.06 -0.49
CA LEU A 34 30.29 11.12 0.11
C LEU A 34 29.10 11.88 0.68
N VAL A 35 27.90 11.42 0.36
CA VAL A 35 26.64 12.03 0.80
C VAL A 35 25.84 10.96 1.56
N ALA A 36 25.29 11.36 2.71
CA ALA A 36 24.33 10.53 3.41
C ALA A 36 23.08 10.29 2.53
N SER A 37 22.54 9.09 2.58
CA SER A 37 21.35 8.71 1.82
C SER A 37 20.27 8.18 2.77
N ILE A 38 19.02 8.37 2.37
CA ILE A 38 17.86 7.81 3.08
C ILE A 38 17.43 6.58 2.31
N LYS A 39 17.56 5.40 2.94
CA LYS A 39 17.04 4.13 2.44
C LYS A 39 15.68 3.86 3.06
N ARG A 40 14.73 3.42 2.24
CA ARG A 40 13.41 3.01 2.68
C ARG A 40 13.38 1.51 2.92
N TYR A 41 12.73 1.10 3.99
CA TYR A 41 12.45 -0.29 4.33
C TYR A 41 10.95 -0.46 4.52
N PRO A 42 10.26 -1.17 3.61
CA PRO A 42 8.85 -1.48 3.79
C PRO A 42 8.65 -2.38 5.02
N ALA A 43 7.43 -2.43 5.54
CA ALA A 43 7.12 -3.12 6.81
C ALA A 43 7.63 -4.58 6.85
N GLU A 44 7.50 -5.30 5.75
CA GLU A 44 7.95 -6.70 5.59
C GLU A 44 9.46 -6.87 5.70
N SER A 45 10.23 -5.80 5.47
CA SER A 45 11.68 -5.81 5.64
C SER A 45 12.14 -5.52 7.07
N ILE A 46 11.24 -5.08 7.96
CA ILE A 46 11.52 -4.83 9.38
C ILE A 46 11.19 -6.11 10.14
N ILE A 47 12.17 -7.02 10.25
CA ILE A 47 11.92 -8.39 10.71
C ILE A 47 11.97 -8.58 12.22
N ASN A 48 12.74 -7.73 12.93
CA ASN A 48 12.84 -7.80 14.39
C ASN A 48 13.36 -6.49 15.00
N TRP A 49 13.03 -6.23 16.27
CA TRP A 49 13.55 -5.09 17.03
C TRP A 49 13.59 -5.35 18.52
N GLN A 50 14.40 -4.56 19.24
CA GLN A 50 14.44 -4.57 20.70
C GLN A 50 14.46 -3.14 21.23
N GLU A 51 13.70 -2.93 22.29
CA GLU A 51 13.64 -1.67 23.02
C GLU A 51 13.92 -1.91 24.50
N LYS A 52 14.61 -0.97 25.13
CA LYS A 52 14.93 -1.00 26.56
C LYS A 52 14.61 0.33 27.20
N ILE A 53 14.18 0.30 28.45
CA ILE A 53 14.00 1.51 29.23
C ILE A 53 15.35 1.89 29.85
N ILE A 54 15.92 3.00 29.38
CA ILE A 54 17.18 3.56 29.88
C ILE A 54 16.87 4.95 30.44
N ASN A 55 17.16 5.17 31.74
CA ASN A 55 16.86 6.44 32.42
C ASN A 55 15.39 6.89 32.28
N SER A 56 14.44 5.95 32.38
CA SER A 56 12.99 6.19 32.23
C SER A 56 12.55 6.62 30.81
N VAL A 57 13.42 6.47 29.81
CA VAL A 57 13.10 6.70 28.39
C VAL A 57 13.18 5.37 27.65
N LEU A 58 12.20 5.09 26.80
CA LEU A 58 12.20 3.95 25.90
C LEU A 58 13.20 4.23 24.78
N VAL A 59 14.19 3.36 24.64
CA VAL A 59 15.28 3.48 23.66
C VAL A 59 15.31 2.23 22.81
N THR A 60 15.24 2.38 21.50
CA THR A 60 15.48 1.30 20.55
C THR A 60 16.95 0.90 20.59
N THR A 61 17.24 -0.36 20.97
CA THR A 61 18.59 -0.87 21.12
C THR A 61 19.01 -1.79 19.97
N GLN A 62 18.07 -2.31 19.21
CA GLN A 62 18.33 -3.15 18.03
C GLN A 62 17.19 -3.03 17.02
N VAL A 63 17.52 -3.05 15.72
CA VAL A 63 16.59 -3.22 14.61
C VAL A 63 17.23 -4.17 13.60
N CYS A 64 16.49 -5.19 13.16
CA CYS A 64 16.91 -6.14 12.13
C CYS A 64 16.11 -5.88 10.85
N LEU A 65 16.84 -5.68 9.76
CA LEU A 65 16.30 -5.32 8.45
C LEU A 65 16.71 -6.38 7.41
N ALA A 66 15.76 -6.90 6.66
CA ALA A 66 16.02 -7.74 5.50
C ALA A 66 16.37 -6.86 4.29
N GLU A 67 17.44 -7.20 3.59
CA GLU A 67 17.91 -6.54 2.37
C GLU A 67 18.07 -7.55 1.25
N GLU A 68 17.49 -7.25 0.10
CA GLU A 68 17.74 -7.97 -1.14
C GLU A 68 18.72 -7.16 -1.98
N VAL A 69 19.81 -7.80 -2.40
CA VAL A 69 20.86 -7.17 -3.19
C VAL A 69 21.12 -8.00 -4.44
N GLU A 70 20.88 -7.38 -5.58
CA GLU A 70 21.24 -7.94 -6.88
C GLU A 70 22.75 -7.82 -7.12
N LYS A 71 23.40 -8.92 -7.44
CA LYS A 71 24.80 -8.92 -7.87
C LYS A 71 24.89 -9.42 -9.31
N ILE A 72 25.61 -8.65 -10.13
CA ILE A 72 25.90 -9.08 -11.51
C ILE A 72 26.99 -10.17 -11.43
N GLY A 73 26.69 -11.33 -12.00
CA GLY A 73 27.61 -12.44 -12.09
C GLY A 73 28.88 -12.11 -12.87
N ALA A 74 29.90 -12.96 -12.75
CA ALA A 74 31.19 -12.77 -13.41
C ALA A 74 31.10 -12.75 -14.95
N ASP A 75 30.01 -13.26 -15.53
CA ASP A 75 29.70 -13.22 -16.97
C ASP A 75 29.16 -11.86 -17.45
N GLY A 76 28.83 -10.94 -16.53
CA GLY A 76 28.28 -9.62 -16.80
C GLY A 76 26.80 -9.62 -17.25
N PHE A 77 26.11 -10.75 -17.24
CA PHE A 77 24.74 -10.93 -17.73
C PHE A 77 23.81 -11.58 -16.71
N THR A 78 24.33 -12.54 -15.94
CA THR A 78 23.55 -13.19 -14.88
C THR A 78 23.36 -12.23 -13.72
N VAL A 79 22.14 -12.18 -13.16
CA VAL A 79 21.83 -11.45 -11.93
C VAL A 79 21.50 -12.48 -10.87
N ASP A 80 22.27 -12.50 -9.82
CA ASP A 80 22.06 -13.35 -8.65
C ASP A 80 21.49 -12.49 -7.52
N ASP A 81 20.37 -12.90 -6.94
CA ASP A 81 19.73 -12.24 -5.81
C ASP A 81 20.30 -12.82 -4.50
N PHE A 82 20.77 -11.95 -3.66
CA PHE A 82 21.28 -12.29 -2.33
C PHE A 82 20.44 -11.60 -1.26
N THR A 83 20.06 -12.36 -0.23
CA THR A 83 19.38 -11.81 0.93
C THR A 83 20.38 -11.62 2.07
N TYR A 84 20.42 -10.41 2.62
CA TYR A 84 21.20 -10.07 3.80
C TYR A 84 20.30 -9.62 4.92
N THR A 85 20.71 -9.90 6.16
CA THR A 85 20.10 -9.29 7.34
C THR A 85 21.06 -8.22 7.87
N ARG A 86 20.61 -6.96 7.81
CA ARG A 86 21.30 -5.84 8.43
C ARG A 86 20.80 -5.66 9.84
N VAL A 87 21.68 -5.76 10.82
CA VAL A 87 21.38 -5.54 12.23
C VAL A 87 21.95 -4.19 12.65
N LEU A 88 21.08 -3.28 13.01
CA LEU A 88 21.40 -1.98 13.61
C LEU A 88 21.36 -2.16 15.11
N LEU A 89 22.41 -1.83 15.84
CA LEU A 89 22.40 -2.02 17.29
C LEU A 89 23.24 -0.97 18.03
N LEU A 90 22.91 -0.78 19.31
CA LEU A 90 23.74 -0.07 20.26
C LEU A 90 24.60 -1.10 20.99
N ASN A 91 25.93 -0.94 20.94
CA ASN A 91 26.87 -1.79 21.69
C ASN A 91 26.84 -1.51 23.20
N ASP A 92 27.65 -2.20 23.98
CA ASP A 92 27.70 -2.05 25.44
C ASP A 92 28.12 -0.64 25.89
N ASP A 93 28.84 0.11 25.06
CA ASP A 93 29.22 1.52 25.29
C ASP A 93 28.11 2.50 24.87
N GLY A 94 26.99 1.99 24.34
CA GLY A 94 25.89 2.76 23.79
C GLY A 94 26.20 3.41 22.44
N ASP A 95 27.23 2.92 21.72
CA ASP A 95 27.57 3.38 20.38
C ASP A 95 26.78 2.63 19.33
N TYR A 96 26.32 3.36 18.32
CA TYR A 96 25.64 2.78 17.16
C TYR A 96 26.63 2.07 16.24
N ILE A 97 26.34 0.81 15.97
CA ILE A 97 27.07 -0.02 15.01
C ILE A 97 26.09 -0.79 14.13
N GLN A 98 26.58 -1.24 12.99
CA GLN A 98 25.85 -2.13 12.10
C GLN A 98 26.59 -3.44 11.92
N ARG A 99 25.83 -4.54 11.76
CA ARG A 99 26.34 -5.87 11.38
C ARG A 99 25.55 -6.39 10.20
N LEU A 100 26.21 -7.14 9.34
CA LEU A 100 25.57 -7.81 8.21
C LEU A 100 25.69 -9.32 8.40
N TYR A 101 24.59 -10.01 8.14
CA TYR A 101 24.50 -11.46 8.13
C TYR A 101 24.08 -11.91 6.74
N ASP A 102 24.59 -13.03 6.27
CA ASP A 102 24.19 -13.63 5.01
C ASP A 102 22.87 -14.43 5.13
N GLU A 103 22.48 -15.08 4.05
CA GLU A 103 21.28 -15.92 3.96
C GLU A 103 21.29 -17.16 4.89
N HIS A 104 22.46 -17.50 5.45
CA HIS A 104 22.67 -18.64 6.38
C HIS A 104 22.82 -18.17 7.82
N ASP A 105 22.50 -16.89 8.10
CA ASP A 105 22.70 -16.24 9.41
C ASP A 105 24.19 -16.21 9.85
N GLU A 106 25.13 -16.31 8.90
CA GLU A 106 26.55 -16.18 9.19
C GLU A 106 26.97 -14.71 9.17
N LEU A 107 27.70 -14.30 10.22
CA LEU A 107 28.16 -12.92 10.36
C LEU A 107 29.23 -12.61 9.32
N LEU A 108 28.98 -11.62 8.49
CA LEU A 108 29.93 -11.15 7.49
C LEU A 108 31.04 -10.35 8.16
N VAL A 109 32.27 -10.64 7.77
CA VAL A 109 33.49 -9.94 8.24
C VAL A 109 34.20 -9.31 7.06
N ASP A 110 34.87 -8.17 7.29
CA ASP A 110 35.71 -7.52 6.30
C ASP A 110 37.04 -8.28 6.08
N GLU A 111 37.87 -7.79 5.17
CA GLU A 111 39.20 -8.37 4.89
C GLU A 111 40.12 -8.39 6.11
N ASN A 112 39.86 -7.60 7.15
CA ASN A 112 40.59 -7.50 8.39
C ASN A 112 39.98 -8.34 9.53
N GLY A 113 38.90 -9.11 9.24
CA GLY A 113 38.22 -9.93 10.23
C GLY A 113 37.28 -9.13 11.15
N LYS A 114 36.92 -7.88 10.81
CA LYS A 114 36.01 -7.07 11.60
C LYS A 114 34.58 -7.25 11.08
N SER A 115 33.63 -7.40 11.99
CA SER A 115 32.22 -7.53 11.72
C SER A 115 31.42 -6.24 11.99
N ASP A 116 31.94 -5.40 12.90
CA ASP A 116 31.24 -4.20 13.34
C ASP A 116 31.56 -3.02 12.42
N ILE A 117 30.53 -2.52 11.75
CA ILE A 117 30.60 -1.33 10.90
C ILE A 117 30.29 -0.12 11.78
N HIS A 118 31.31 0.69 12.07
CA HIS A 118 31.19 1.91 12.86
C HIS A 118 30.87 3.11 11.98
N ILE A 119 29.72 3.70 12.20
CA ILE A 119 29.27 4.90 11.49
C ILE A 119 29.53 6.11 12.39
N LYS A 120 30.31 7.08 11.89
CA LYS A 120 30.77 8.23 12.67
C LYS A 120 30.16 9.53 12.13
N LYS A 121 30.01 10.50 13.03
CA LYS A 121 29.69 11.88 12.69
C LYS A 121 30.88 12.56 12.00
N SER A 122 30.65 13.74 11.43
CA SER A 122 31.71 14.55 10.78
C SER A 122 32.85 14.96 11.72
N ASP A 123 32.60 15.06 13.02
CA ASP A 123 33.60 15.36 14.06
C ASP A 123 34.36 14.12 14.52
N GLY A 124 34.05 12.95 13.97
CA GLY A 124 34.67 11.66 14.35
C GLY A 124 34.05 10.99 15.57
N SER A 125 33.06 11.60 16.23
CA SER A 125 32.34 10.98 17.35
C SER A 125 31.37 9.89 16.87
N ASN A 126 31.07 8.97 17.78
CA ASN A 126 30.10 7.90 17.50
C ASN A 126 28.66 8.41 17.70
N TRP A 127 27.72 7.86 16.94
CA TRP A 127 26.30 8.03 17.20
C TRP A 127 25.89 7.26 18.45
N LYS A 128 24.99 7.86 19.25
CA LYS A 128 24.45 7.25 20.48
C LYS A 128 22.96 6.84 20.31
N GLU A 129 22.47 6.87 19.11
CA GLU A 129 21.12 6.43 18.71
C GLU A 129 21.17 5.68 17.39
N ILE A 130 20.26 4.74 17.19
CA ILE A 130 20.12 4.02 15.92
C ILE A 130 19.53 4.99 14.89
N LEU A 131 20.15 5.09 13.71
CA LEU A 131 19.78 6.03 12.65
C LEU A 131 18.61 5.51 11.79
N PHE A 132 17.65 4.88 12.42
CA PHE A 132 16.44 4.33 11.80
C PHE A 132 15.22 4.91 12.48
N VAL A 133 14.27 5.37 11.67
CA VAL A 133 13.00 5.88 12.16
C VAL A 133 11.84 5.13 11.49
N PRO A 134 10.98 4.45 12.26
CA PRO A 134 9.74 3.89 11.73
C PRO A 134 8.74 4.99 11.40
N VAL A 135 7.85 4.74 10.45
CA VAL A 135 6.74 5.62 10.09
C VAL A 135 5.47 4.81 10.18
N GLY A 136 4.61 5.14 11.13
CA GLY A 136 3.37 4.44 11.37
C GLY A 136 2.13 5.25 10.97
N ALA A 137 0.99 4.58 10.97
CA ALA A 137 -0.30 5.20 10.70
C ALA A 137 -0.81 6.06 11.86
N GLU A 138 -0.49 5.69 13.10
CA GLU A 138 -0.87 6.39 14.33
C GLU A 138 0.31 7.13 14.95
N ASN A 139 1.47 6.49 15.02
CA ASN A 139 2.70 7.07 15.57
C ASN A 139 3.96 6.49 14.89
N ASN A 140 5.12 7.05 15.18
CA ASN A 140 6.41 6.62 14.65
C ASN A 140 7.14 5.71 15.64
N ASP A 141 6.51 4.60 16.05
CA ASP A 141 7.16 3.55 16.84
C ASP A 141 7.35 2.26 16.01
N LEU A 142 8.02 1.27 16.59
CA LEU A 142 8.32 0.00 15.91
C LEU A 142 7.16 -1.00 15.94
N THR A 143 6.10 -0.72 16.68
CA THR A 143 4.91 -1.57 16.71
C THR A 143 4.05 -1.31 15.50
N PRO A 144 3.78 -2.31 14.64
CA PRO A 144 2.96 -2.09 13.46
C PRO A 144 1.54 -1.65 13.80
N ASP A 145 1.08 -0.56 13.18
CA ASP A 145 -0.28 -0.07 13.31
C ASP A 145 -1.25 -0.86 12.43
N LYS A 146 -2.54 -0.81 12.76
CA LYS A 146 -3.57 -1.35 11.88
C LYS A 146 -3.58 -0.58 10.55
N PRO A 147 -3.43 -1.27 9.39
CA PRO A 147 -3.46 -0.59 8.09
C PRO A 147 -4.75 0.21 7.89
N PRO A 148 -4.69 1.49 7.55
CA PRO A 148 -5.89 2.31 7.32
C PRO A 148 -6.82 1.78 6.23
N LEU A 149 -6.26 1.11 5.20
CA LEU A 149 -7.02 0.51 4.11
C LEU A 149 -7.54 -0.90 4.40
N TYR A 150 -7.27 -1.47 5.59
CA TYR A 150 -7.68 -2.84 5.93
C TYR A 150 -9.19 -3.06 5.76
N ASP A 151 -10.01 -2.17 6.30
CA ASP A 151 -11.48 -2.31 6.22
C ASP A 151 -12.00 -2.15 4.77
N VAL A 152 -11.30 -1.36 3.94
CA VAL A 152 -11.56 -1.23 2.50
C VAL A 152 -11.26 -2.54 1.79
N ALA A 153 -10.11 -3.16 2.09
CA ALA A 153 -9.71 -4.44 1.51
C ALA A 153 -10.69 -5.57 1.86
N GLU A 154 -11.14 -5.65 3.12
CA GLU A 154 -12.14 -6.63 3.58
C GLU A 154 -13.46 -6.51 2.80
N ILE A 155 -13.97 -5.30 2.62
CA ILE A 155 -15.19 -5.07 1.87
C ILE A 155 -14.99 -5.40 0.39
N ASN A 156 -13.84 -5.05 -0.18
CA ASN A 156 -13.53 -5.33 -1.57
C ASN A 156 -13.47 -6.84 -1.86
N ILE A 157 -12.86 -7.63 -0.96
CA ILE A 157 -12.89 -9.09 -1.04
C ILE A 157 -14.32 -9.62 -1.02
N GLY A 158 -15.16 -9.07 -0.15
CA GLY A 158 -16.58 -9.42 -0.10
C GLY A 158 -17.34 -9.03 -1.37
N HIS A 159 -17.01 -7.89 -1.98
CA HIS A 159 -17.57 -7.46 -3.27
C HIS A 159 -17.16 -8.43 -4.39
N TYR A 160 -15.88 -8.79 -4.46
CA TYR A 160 -15.37 -9.78 -5.43
C TYR A 160 -16.10 -11.12 -5.34
N ARG A 161 -16.32 -11.64 -4.11
CA ARG A 161 -17.09 -12.89 -3.90
C ARG A 161 -18.52 -12.78 -4.44
N ASN A 162 -19.22 -11.67 -4.15
CA ASN A 162 -20.55 -11.46 -4.67
C ASN A 162 -20.58 -11.32 -6.21
N SER A 163 -19.53 -10.75 -6.81
CA SER A 163 -19.40 -10.68 -8.27
C SER A 163 -19.26 -12.08 -8.87
N ALA A 164 -18.48 -12.97 -8.27
CA ALA A 164 -18.35 -14.36 -8.72
C ALA A 164 -19.70 -15.12 -8.62
N ASP A 165 -20.42 -14.97 -7.49
CA ASP A 165 -21.75 -15.55 -7.30
C ASP A 165 -22.77 -15.01 -8.32
N PHE A 166 -22.68 -13.73 -8.66
CA PHE A 166 -23.53 -13.09 -9.67
C PHE A 166 -23.28 -13.66 -11.07
N GLU A 167 -22.03 -13.80 -11.48
CA GLU A 167 -21.65 -14.37 -12.78
C GLU A 167 -22.10 -15.83 -12.89
N GLU A 168 -21.88 -16.65 -11.85
CA GLU A 168 -22.33 -18.04 -11.81
C GLU A 168 -23.87 -18.13 -11.90
N SER A 169 -24.58 -17.31 -11.12
CA SER A 169 -26.04 -17.23 -11.16
C SER A 169 -26.52 -16.81 -12.54
N SER A 170 -25.89 -15.82 -13.18
CA SER A 170 -26.23 -15.35 -14.52
C SER A 170 -26.04 -16.43 -15.57
N PHE A 171 -24.95 -17.22 -15.45
CA PHE A 171 -24.69 -18.36 -16.33
C PHE A 171 -25.78 -19.43 -16.19
N LEU A 172 -26.14 -19.83 -14.98
CA LEU A 172 -27.16 -20.84 -14.71
C LEU A 172 -28.56 -20.40 -15.16
N VAL A 173 -28.91 -19.14 -14.92
CA VAL A 173 -30.20 -18.57 -15.34
C VAL A 173 -30.26 -18.37 -16.85
N GLY A 174 -29.14 -18.00 -17.47
CA GLY A 174 -29.05 -17.75 -18.92
C GLY A 174 -29.18 -19.02 -19.78
N GLN A 175 -29.10 -20.21 -19.19
CA GLN A 175 -29.17 -21.50 -19.90
C GLN A 175 -30.35 -22.36 -19.41
N PRO A 176 -31.59 -22.06 -19.84
CA PRO A 176 -32.72 -22.87 -19.43
C PRO A 176 -32.61 -24.31 -19.96
N THR A 177 -32.88 -25.28 -19.12
CA THR A 177 -32.83 -26.70 -19.47
C THR A 177 -34.20 -27.16 -20.02
N PRO A 178 -34.28 -27.65 -21.26
CA PRO A 178 -35.50 -28.20 -21.76
C PRO A 178 -35.83 -29.55 -21.10
N VAL A 179 -37.02 -29.69 -20.59
CA VAL A 179 -37.52 -30.90 -19.95
C VAL A 179 -38.72 -31.43 -20.77
N PHE A 180 -38.62 -32.69 -21.16
CA PHE A 180 -39.68 -33.38 -21.89
C PHE A 180 -40.21 -34.51 -20.99
N ALA A 181 -41.48 -34.56 -20.74
CA ALA A 181 -42.13 -35.58 -19.91
C ALA A 181 -43.23 -36.33 -20.72
N GLY A 182 -43.47 -37.61 -20.35
CA GLY A 182 -44.46 -38.43 -21.00
C GLY A 182 -44.08 -38.97 -22.38
N LEU A 183 -42.77 -39.05 -22.68
CA LEU A 183 -42.29 -39.55 -23.96
C LEU A 183 -42.46 -41.05 -24.05
N THR A 184 -42.81 -41.56 -25.24
CA THR A 184 -42.89 -43.01 -25.55
C THR A 184 -41.52 -43.52 -26.01
N GLU A 185 -41.22 -44.82 -25.77
CA GLU A 185 -39.96 -45.45 -26.19
C GLU A 185 -39.75 -45.32 -27.72
N SER A 186 -40.81 -45.48 -28.50
CA SER A 186 -40.73 -45.36 -29.97
C SER A 186 -40.35 -43.94 -30.41
N TRP A 187 -40.84 -42.92 -29.71
CA TRP A 187 -40.52 -41.53 -29.98
C TRP A 187 -39.05 -41.23 -29.60
N VAL A 188 -38.60 -41.67 -28.42
CA VAL A 188 -37.22 -41.54 -27.96
C VAL A 188 -36.27 -42.21 -28.96
N GLY A 189 -36.58 -43.45 -29.38
CA GLY A 189 -35.75 -44.18 -30.35
C GLY A 189 -35.66 -43.58 -31.73
N SER A 190 -36.69 -42.85 -32.17
CA SER A 190 -36.70 -42.16 -33.49
C SER A 190 -36.08 -40.77 -33.45
N MET A 191 -36.30 -40.00 -32.41
CA MET A 191 -35.87 -38.61 -32.31
C MET A 191 -34.49 -38.40 -31.69
N MET A 192 -34.03 -39.28 -30.75
CA MET A 192 -32.70 -39.16 -30.19
C MET A 192 -31.55 -39.48 -31.17
N LYS A 193 -31.83 -40.20 -32.30
CA LYS A 193 -30.81 -40.42 -33.33
C LYS A 193 -30.42 -39.19 -34.12
N GLY A 194 -31.29 -38.15 -34.15
CA GLY A 194 -31.04 -36.88 -34.83
C GLY A 194 -30.80 -35.68 -33.91
N GLY A 195 -30.94 -35.87 -32.60
CA GLY A 195 -30.93 -34.78 -31.59
C GLY A 195 -32.23 -33.94 -31.67
N ILE A 196 -32.61 -33.30 -30.57
CA ILE A 196 -33.75 -32.38 -30.53
C ILE A 196 -33.21 -30.97 -30.83
N GLN A 197 -33.60 -30.39 -31.96
CA GLN A 197 -33.26 -29.01 -32.29
C GLN A 197 -34.27 -28.07 -31.63
N ILE A 198 -33.76 -27.26 -30.69
CA ILE A 198 -34.56 -26.23 -30.03
C ILE A 198 -34.12 -24.86 -30.54
N GLY A 199 -35.03 -24.10 -31.05
CA GLY A 199 -34.74 -22.76 -31.54
C GLY A 199 -36.01 -21.99 -31.90
N SER A 200 -35.89 -20.68 -32.12
CA SER A 200 -37.02 -19.81 -32.43
C SER A 200 -37.77 -20.13 -33.73
N ARG A 201 -37.18 -20.95 -34.59
CA ARG A 201 -37.73 -21.37 -35.88
C ARG A 201 -37.97 -22.87 -36.02
N SER A 202 -37.72 -23.63 -34.95
CA SER A 202 -37.91 -25.10 -34.92
C SER A 202 -39.00 -25.48 -33.94
N GLY A 203 -40.05 -26.19 -34.44
CA GLY A 203 -41.09 -26.80 -33.59
C GLY A 203 -40.68 -28.22 -33.24
N VAL A 204 -40.96 -28.64 -32.01
CA VAL A 204 -40.81 -30.03 -31.55
C VAL A 204 -42.21 -30.67 -31.55
N LEU A 205 -42.38 -31.76 -32.32
CA LEU A 205 -43.62 -32.56 -32.31
C LEU A 205 -43.52 -33.56 -31.17
N LEU A 206 -44.50 -33.54 -30.27
CA LEU A 206 -44.55 -34.42 -29.12
C LEU A 206 -45.63 -35.48 -29.34
N PRO A 207 -45.47 -36.71 -28.74
CA PRO A 207 -46.52 -37.70 -28.75
C PRO A 207 -47.72 -37.23 -27.91
N GLU A 208 -48.87 -37.93 -28.07
CA GLU A 208 -50.10 -37.67 -27.30
C GLU A 208 -49.86 -37.81 -25.79
N ASN A 209 -50.31 -36.84 -24.99
CA ASN A 209 -50.10 -36.72 -23.55
C ASN A 209 -48.65 -36.43 -23.11
N ALA A 210 -47.75 -36.12 -24.02
CA ALA A 210 -46.42 -35.62 -23.65
C ALA A 210 -46.43 -34.08 -23.47
N SER A 211 -45.50 -33.58 -22.63
CA SER A 211 -45.36 -32.15 -22.39
C SER A 211 -43.87 -31.73 -22.49
N ALA A 212 -43.67 -30.49 -22.89
CA ALA A 212 -42.36 -29.85 -22.89
C ALA A 212 -42.41 -28.60 -22.01
N SER A 213 -41.41 -28.41 -21.22
CA SER A 213 -41.24 -27.21 -20.39
C SER A 213 -39.76 -26.78 -20.40
N LEU A 214 -39.51 -25.55 -20.07
CA LEU A 214 -38.17 -25.03 -19.80
C LEU A 214 -37.99 -24.93 -18.29
N LEU A 215 -37.05 -25.72 -17.75
CA LEU A 215 -36.64 -25.55 -16.37
C LEU A 215 -35.64 -24.39 -16.32
N GLN A 216 -36.08 -23.30 -15.74
CA GLN A 216 -35.28 -22.10 -15.60
C GLN A 216 -35.32 -21.62 -14.15
N ALA A 217 -34.18 -21.36 -13.56
CA ALA A 217 -34.11 -20.72 -12.26
C ALA A 217 -34.61 -19.26 -12.37
N ASN A 218 -35.23 -18.76 -11.32
CA ASN A 218 -35.57 -17.35 -11.24
C ASN A 218 -34.28 -16.52 -11.06
N PRO A 219 -34.15 -15.35 -11.71
CA PRO A 219 -33.01 -14.46 -11.52
C PRO A 219 -32.82 -14.12 -10.06
N ASN A 220 -31.59 -14.38 -9.55
CA ASN A 220 -31.22 -14.02 -8.18
C ASN A 220 -30.59 -12.63 -8.16
N GLN A 221 -31.30 -11.65 -7.62
CA GLN A 221 -30.83 -10.26 -7.51
C GLN A 221 -30.03 -9.99 -6.23
N MET A 222 -29.94 -10.96 -5.31
CA MET A 222 -29.26 -10.77 -4.02
C MET A 222 -27.77 -10.44 -4.16
N PRO A 223 -26.98 -11.11 -5.03
CA PRO A 223 -25.58 -10.76 -5.21
C PRO A 223 -25.38 -9.33 -5.75
N SER A 224 -26.21 -8.90 -6.72
CA SER A 224 -26.17 -7.53 -7.26
C SER A 224 -26.45 -6.50 -6.17
N ALA A 225 -27.55 -6.65 -5.43
CA ALA A 225 -27.87 -5.76 -4.31
C ALA A 225 -26.77 -5.77 -3.21
N GLY A 226 -26.11 -6.92 -3.02
CA GLY A 226 -24.97 -7.05 -2.13
C GLY A 226 -23.75 -6.28 -2.62
N MET A 227 -23.47 -6.24 -3.92
CA MET A 227 -22.39 -5.45 -4.53
C MET A 227 -22.66 -3.95 -4.38
N ASP A 228 -23.85 -3.48 -4.77
CA ASP A 228 -24.24 -2.07 -4.64
C ASP A 228 -24.06 -1.56 -3.20
N ARG A 229 -24.50 -2.35 -2.21
CA ARG A 229 -24.33 -2.01 -0.80
C ARG A 229 -22.85 -1.92 -0.39
N LYS A 230 -21.99 -2.82 -0.91
CA LYS A 230 -20.56 -2.80 -0.63
C LYS A 230 -19.86 -1.61 -1.29
N GLU A 231 -20.25 -1.23 -2.49
CA GLU A 231 -19.77 -0.01 -3.15
C GLU A 231 -20.09 1.23 -2.33
N GLU A 232 -21.32 1.36 -1.83
CA GLU A 232 -21.67 2.46 -0.92
C GLU A 232 -20.82 2.46 0.37
N GLN A 233 -20.53 1.27 0.92
CA GLN A 233 -19.69 1.14 2.10
C GLN A 233 -18.24 1.55 1.80
N LEU A 234 -17.67 1.14 0.67
CA LEU A 234 -16.34 1.53 0.22
C LEU A 234 -16.21 3.05 0.10
N VAL A 235 -17.19 3.72 -0.50
CA VAL A 235 -17.20 5.19 -0.61
C VAL A 235 -17.24 5.85 0.77
N LYS A 236 -18.09 5.35 1.68
CA LYS A 236 -18.21 5.91 3.04
C LYS A 236 -16.93 5.73 3.86
N ILE A 237 -16.27 4.56 3.76
CA ILE A 237 -15.01 4.30 4.48
C ILE A 237 -13.87 5.08 3.85
N GLY A 238 -13.76 5.13 2.53
CA GLY A 238 -12.76 5.93 1.84
C GLY A 238 -12.86 7.41 2.22
N ALA A 239 -14.07 7.94 2.29
CA ALA A 239 -14.30 9.31 2.74
C ALA A 239 -13.81 9.55 4.20
N LYS A 240 -13.95 8.57 5.11
CA LYS A 240 -13.46 8.67 6.49
C LYS A 240 -11.94 8.69 6.61
N ILE A 241 -11.21 8.02 5.71
CA ILE A 241 -9.74 8.05 5.69
C ILE A 241 -9.25 9.46 5.37
N ILE A 242 -9.97 10.16 4.49
CA ILE A 242 -9.64 11.52 4.06
C ILE A 242 -10.22 12.57 5.01
N SER A 243 -11.43 12.33 5.55
CA SER A 243 -12.12 13.24 6.45
C SER A 243 -12.81 12.48 7.58
N ASP A 244 -12.48 12.77 8.83
CA ASP A 244 -13.07 12.12 10.01
C ASP A 244 -14.48 12.67 10.31
N ARG A 245 -15.44 12.52 9.35
CA ARG A 245 -16.77 13.11 9.52
C ARG A 245 -17.93 12.15 9.30
N GLY A 246 -18.76 12.11 10.33
CA GLY A 246 -20.13 11.62 10.28
C GLY A 246 -21.13 12.78 10.50
N GLY A 247 -21.28 13.71 9.55
CA GLY A 247 -22.30 14.76 9.65
C GLY A 247 -22.34 15.68 8.44
N VAL A 248 -23.54 16.15 8.07
CA VAL A 248 -23.76 17.16 7.03
C VAL A 248 -23.33 18.53 7.61
N GLU A 249 -22.18 19.02 7.18
CA GLU A 249 -21.71 20.36 7.53
C GLU A 249 -21.65 21.28 6.31
N THR A 250 -21.81 22.59 6.55
CA THR A 250 -21.74 23.62 5.50
C THR A 250 -20.35 23.74 4.90
N ALA A 251 -20.25 24.11 3.63
CA ALA A 251 -18.99 24.20 2.86
C ALA A 251 -17.90 25.09 3.51
N GLU A 252 -18.26 26.07 4.33
CA GLU A 252 -17.35 26.98 5.03
C GLU A 252 -16.77 26.35 6.30
N ALA A 253 -17.55 25.65 7.09
CA ALA A 253 -17.07 24.87 8.24
C ALA A 253 -16.14 23.73 7.77
N SER A 254 -16.38 23.18 6.55
CA SER A 254 -15.49 22.26 5.87
C SER A 254 -14.10 22.85 5.60
N LYS A 255 -13.98 24.06 5.08
CA LYS A 255 -12.69 24.69 4.74
C LYS A 255 -11.78 24.92 5.96
N ILE A 256 -12.35 25.28 7.11
CA ILE A 256 -11.59 25.59 8.34
C ILE A 256 -11.09 24.29 9.03
N LYS A 257 -11.85 23.20 8.96
CA LYS A 257 -11.48 21.90 9.55
C LYS A 257 -10.61 21.04 8.63
N PHE A 258 -10.57 21.31 7.33
CA PHE A 258 -9.67 20.66 6.36
C PHE A 258 -8.19 21.04 6.52
N ALA A 259 -7.84 21.88 7.49
CA ALA A 259 -6.47 22.08 7.92
C ALA A 259 -5.94 20.83 8.65
N GLY A 260 -5.93 19.72 7.95
CA GLY A 260 -4.99 18.61 8.01
C GLY A 260 -4.83 17.78 9.28
N GLN A 261 -5.40 18.14 10.43
CA GLN A 261 -5.01 17.50 11.68
C GLN A 261 -5.92 16.36 12.17
N ASN A 262 -7.11 16.17 11.58
CA ASN A 262 -8.10 15.21 12.12
C ASN A 262 -8.42 14.04 11.18
N SER A 263 -7.73 13.89 10.05
CA SER A 263 -7.91 12.72 9.19
C SER A 263 -6.78 11.72 9.38
N LYS A 264 -7.06 10.41 9.20
CA LYS A 264 -6.00 9.40 9.25
C LYS A 264 -4.88 9.70 8.25
N LEU A 265 -5.24 10.15 7.04
CA LEU A 265 -4.28 10.56 6.04
C LEU A 265 -3.44 11.78 6.50
N GLY A 266 -4.07 12.77 7.16
CA GLY A 266 -3.37 13.92 7.72
C GLY A 266 -2.34 13.52 8.78
N LEU A 267 -2.69 12.58 9.65
CA LEU A 267 -1.78 12.05 10.67
C LEU A 267 -0.57 11.32 10.04
N ILE A 268 -0.80 10.45 9.05
CA ILE A 268 0.27 9.76 8.32
C ILE A 268 1.24 10.75 7.67
N ILE A 269 0.71 11.85 7.11
CA ILE A 269 1.57 12.89 6.52
C ILE A 269 2.41 13.58 7.58
N ILE A 270 1.84 13.89 8.75
CA ILE A 270 2.58 14.49 9.87
C ILE A 270 3.67 13.51 10.36
N ASN A 271 3.33 12.24 10.53
CA ASN A 271 4.29 11.21 10.92
C ASN A 271 5.42 11.09 9.90
N THR A 272 5.09 11.12 8.61
CA THR A 272 6.07 11.10 7.51
C THR A 272 6.96 12.36 7.55
N GLU A 273 6.40 13.55 7.76
CA GLU A 273 7.17 14.80 7.88
C GLU A 273 8.18 14.72 9.04
N LEU A 274 7.72 14.30 10.22
CA LEU A 274 8.57 14.17 11.40
C LEU A 274 9.70 13.16 11.18
N ALA A 275 9.41 12.05 10.53
CA ALA A 275 10.42 11.04 10.19
C ALA A 275 11.49 11.60 9.23
N PHE A 276 11.09 12.31 8.17
CA PHE A 276 12.04 12.94 7.26
C PHE A 276 12.83 14.07 7.93
N GLN A 277 12.22 14.88 8.79
CA GLN A 277 12.94 15.89 9.57
C GLN A 277 14.03 15.25 10.42
N LYS A 278 13.71 14.13 11.11
CA LYS A 278 14.70 13.39 11.89
C LYS A 278 15.82 12.82 11.01
N CYS A 279 15.51 12.29 9.85
CA CYS A 279 16.51 11.84 8.88
C CYS A 279 17.44 12.98 8.45
N PHE A 280 16.90 14.15 8.17
CA PHE A 280 17.72 15.33 7.78
C PHE A 280 18.60 15.82 8.94
N GLU A 281 18.14 15.79 10.18
CA GLU A 281 19.00 16.07 11.36
C GLU A 281 20.22 15.15 11.38
N TRP A 282 20.02 13.84 11.16
CA TRP A 282 21.13 12.89 11.09
C TRP A 282 22.06 13.14 9.91
N MET A 283 21.50 13.44 8.74
CA MET A 283 22.31 13.81 7.55
C MET A 283 23.19 15.04 7.79
N MET A 284 22.67 16.05 8.50
CA MET A 284 23.47 17.20 8.90
C MET A 284 24.61 16.83 9.85
N GLY A 285 24.36 15.91 10.79
CA GLY A 285 25.40 15.39 11.68
C GLY A 285 26.56 14.73 10.93
N PHE A 286 26.28 14.11 9.77
CA PHE A 286 27.34 13.59 8.87
C PHE A 286 28.11 14.69 8.14
N GLN A 287 27.44 15.79 7.81
CA GLN A 287 28.06 16.91 7.08
C GLN A 287 28.73 17.94 7.98
N GLY A 288 28.46 17.89 9.29
CA GLY A 288 28.94 18.92 10.25
C GLY A 288 28.32 20.28 10.00
N SER A 289 27.08 20.31 9.57
CA SER A 289 26.30 21.53 9.30
C SER A 289 25.29 21.79 10.42
N ASP A 290 25.28 23.00 10.96
CA ASP A 290 24.35 23.46 12.00
C ASP A 290 23.18 24.26 11.39
N GLY A 291 22.54 23.74 10.37
CA GLY A 291 21.40 24.40 9.72
C GLY A 291 20.05 23.98 10.33
N GLU A 292 19.05 24.86 10.24
CA GLU A 292 17.67 24.49 10.54
C GLU A 292 17.04 23.86 9.28
N ASN A 293 16.56 22.63 9.38
CA ASN A 293 15.88 21.94 8.29
C ASN A 293 14.37 22.00 8.49
N ILE A 294 13.68 22.52 7.50
CA ILE A 294 12.21 22.48 7.44
C ILE A 294 11.81 21.63 6.25
N PHE A 295 11.20 20.48 6.53
CA PHE A 295 10.58 19.62 5.55
C PHE A 295 9.07 19.64 5.75
N ASN A 296 8.33 20.09 4.74
CA ASN A 296 6.88 20.15 4.78
C ASN A 296 6.28 19.45 3.56
N ILE A 297 5.30 18.60 3.78
CA ILE A 297 4.48 17.99 2.72
C ILE A 297 3.22 18.82 2.54
N ASN A 298 2.82 19.09 1.31
CA ASN A 298 1.57 19.80 1.05
C ASN A 298 0.37 18.99 1.57
N LYS A 299 -0.36 19.57 2.51
CA LYS A 299 -1.54 18.97 3.17
C LYS A 299 -2.87 19.37 2.52
N GLN A 300 -2.83 20.09 1.40
CA GLN A 300 -4.02 20.47 0.67
C GLN A 300 -4.46 19.32 -0.23
N PHE A 301 -5.35 18.46 0.30
CA PHE A 301 -5.90 17.30 -0.43
C PHE A 301 -6.98 17.66 -1.45
N TYR A 302 -7.44 18.91 -1.44
CA TYR A 302 -8.41 19.43 -2.39
C TYR A 302 -7.82 20.66 -3.06
N GLU A 303 -7.63 20.59 -4.34
CA GLU A 303 -7.71 21.79 -5.18
C GLU A 303 -9.08 22.38 -4.88
N ALA A 304 -9.12 23.69 -4.62
CA ALA A 304 -10.36 24.39 -4.32
C ALA A 304 -11.45 23.90 -5.28
N THR A 305 -12.49 23.29 -4.75
CA THR A 305 -13.64 22.79 -5.53
C THR A 305 -13.96 23.89 -6.50
N VAL A 306 -13.78 23.62 -7.81
CA VAL A 306 -14.17 24.53 -8.86
C VAL A 306 -15.61 24.84 -8.58
N ASN A 307 -15.89 26.07 -8.14
CA ASN A 307 -17.25 26.50 -7.81
C ASN A 307 -18.09 26.25 -9.06
N PRO A 308 -19.10 25.37 -9.04
CA PRO A 308 -19.87 25.05 -10.25
C PRO A 308 -20.44 26.29 -10.92
N GLN A 309 -20.73 27.33 -10.13
CA GLN A 309 -21.20 28.63 -10.63
C GLN A 309 -20.07 29.38 -11.37
N LEU A 310 -18.83 29.24 -10.92
CA LEU A 310 -17.66 29.85 -11.57
C LEU A 310 -17.34 29.12 -12.87
N LEU A 311 -17.52 27.79 -12.89
CA LEU A 311 -17.34 26.98 -14.10
C LEU A 311 -18.41 27.29 -15.14
N VAL A 312 -19.67 27.44 -14.73
CA VAL A 312 -20.78 27.88 -15.60
C VAL A 312 -20.52 29.29 -16.12
N ALA A 313 -20.06 30.21 -15.26
CA ALA A 313 -19.73 31.57 -15.68
C ALA A 313 -18.54 31.59 -16.66
N GLN A 314 -17.51 30.75 -16.44
CA GLN A 314 -16.38 30.62 -17.38
C GLN A 314 -16.82 29.98 -18.71
N MET A 315 -17.67 28.96 -18.69
CA MET A 315 -18.24 28.37 -19.91
C MET A 315 -19.08 29.40 -20.69
N GLN A 316 -19.89 30.22 -20.02
CA GLN A 316 -20.68 31.30 -20.65
C GLN A 316 -19.77 32.39 -21.24
N LEU A 317 -18.62 32.69 -20.62
CA LEU A 317 -17.62 33.64 -21.15
C LEU A 317 -16.87 33.08 -22.36
N LEU A 318 -16.62 31.75 -22.37
CA LEU A 318 -16.05 31.02 -23.51
C LEU A 318 -17.03 30.98 -24.69
N ASP A 319 -18.30 30.71 -24.45
CA ASP A 319 -19.35 30.70 -25.48
C ASP A 319 -19.58 32.08 -26.08
N ARG A 320 -19.40 33.13 -25.27
CA ARG A 320 -19.47 34.54 -25.76
C ARG A 320 -18.16 35.02 -26.41
N LYS A 321 -17.17 34.15 -26.58
CA LYS A 321 -15.85 34.48 -27.17
C LYS A 321 -15.11 35.62 -26.46
N VAL A 322 -15.42 35.85 -25.18
CA VAL A 322 -14.72 36.90 -24.37
C VAL A 322 -13.37 36.40 -23.87
N ILE A 323 -13.18 35.09 -23.79
CA ILE A 323 -11.92 34.43 -23.39
C ILE A 323 -11.48 33.52 -24.55
N ALA A 324 -10.20 33.61 -24.94
CA ALA A 324 -9.61 32.76 -25.97
C ALA A 324 -9.47 31.31 -25.43
N LYS A 325 -9.69 30.30 -26.28
CA LYS A 325 -9.31 28.93 -25.99
C LYS A 325 -7.79 28.86 -25.94
N SER A 326 -7.22 28.59 -24.77
CA SER A 326 -5.79 28.23 -24.61
C SER A 326 -5.55 26.79 -24.98
#